data_c60ac8cff1a0cb1c5222f9a9f3b47d2f
#
_entry.id   c60ac8cff1a0cb1c5222f9a9f3b47d2f
#
_cell.length_a   1.000
_cell.length_b   1.000
_cell.length_c   1.000
_cell.angle_alpha   90.00
_cell.angle_beta   90.00
_cell.angle_gamma   90.00
#
_symmetry.space_group_name_H-M   'P 1'
#
loop_
_entity.id
_entity.type
_entity.pdbx_description
1 polymer ?
#
loop_
_entity_poly.entity_id
_entity_poly.type
_entity_poly.pdbx_seq_one_letter_code
_entity_poly.pdbx_strand_id
1 'polypeptide(L)'
;INNVCNFCNSDLGRKIDIKIINEFASVCLRHDEDIRGKSGSLPIIFPGTFNNKLDEKEKYRLEHDENGKIQPVLIYKQPLIEEVEENKYHIQIEFDDSLSEDEILKISNQIISKEMNRNGVKRYDMVNSTFKKINSEVNLLINREVATSDSFISILKMAYEFAASNIIGYVDDEKAIAIADVLSKASYLNALEFVHMGVNSRDFDIFYKSIPESHFIILNVFDGVLGALVSLHKIGLYAVKLSSESFVIDNKPTFKILINPLKGASFEILSMKEFVDRYVLKS
;
A
#
# COMPACT_ATOMS: atom_id res chain seq x y z
N ILE A 1 -10.45 3.22 18.68
CA ILE A 1 -11.47 2.24 19.15
C ILE A 1 -10.97 1.73 20.49
N ASN A 2 -11.63 2.11 21.60
CA ASN A 2 -11.17 1.78 22.95
C ASN A 2 -11.27 0.28 23.32
N ASN A 3 -11.84 -0.55 22.45
CA ASN A 3 -12.15 -1.95 22.73
C ASN A 3 -11.26 -2.96 21.99
N VAL A 4 -10.31 -2.50 21.17
CA VAL A 4 -9.35 -3.37 20.49
C VAL A 4 -8.01 -3.30 21.21
N CYS A 5 -7.48 -4.44 21.65
CA CYS A 5 -6.16 -4.46 22.30
C CYS A 5 -5.07 -3.99 21.33
N ASN A 6 -4.02 -3.34 21.86
CA ASN A 6 -2.91 -2.81 21.04
C ASN A 6 -2.24 -3.89 20.19
N PHE A 7 -2.11 -5.10 20.71
CA PHE A 7 -1.55 -6.23 19.98
C PHE A 7 -2.44 -6.63 18.79
N CYS A 8 -3.76 -6.80 19.02
CA CYS A 8 -4.72 -7.15 17.97
C CYS A 8 -4.76 -6.07 16.89
N ASN A 9 -4.79 -4.79 17.27
CA ASN A 9 -4.78 -3.68 16.32
C ASN A 9 -3.51 -3.64 15.47
N SER A 10 -2.34 -3.86 16.08
CA SER A 10 -1.07 -3.92 15.38
C SER A 10 -0.97 -5.11 14.42
N ASP A 11 -1.52 -6.26 14.82
CA ASP A 11 -1.53 -7.48 13.98
C ASP A 11 -2.46 -7.32 12.77
N LEU A 12 -3.65 -6.78 12.98
CA LEU A 12 -4.59 -6.44 11.90
C LEU A 12 -4.01 -5.39 10.97
N GLY A 13 -3.31 -4.37 11.51
CA GLY A 13 -2.63 -3.35 10.72
C GLY A 13 -1.59 -3.95 9.78
N ARG A 14 -0.77 -4.87 10.28
CA ARG A 14 0.26 -5.54 9.47
C ARG A 14 -0.31 -6.49 8.42
N LYS A 15 -1.39 -7.20 8.73
CA LYS A 15 -1.97 -8.22 7.85
C LYS A 15 -2.98 -7.64 6.86
N ILE A 16 -3.78 -6.69 7.29
CA ILE A 16 -4.92 -6.17 6.52
C ILE A 16 -4.62 -4.80 5.95
N ASP A 17 -4.31 -3.80 6.79
CA ASP A 17 -4.23 -2.40 6.34
C ASP A 17 -3.08 -2.16 5.34
N ILE A 18 -1.98 -2.91 5.47
CA ILE A 18 -0.86 -2.83 4.54
C ILE A 18 -1.26 -3.14 3.09
N LYS A 19 -2.31 -3.95 2.90
CA LYS A 19 -2.78 -4.33 1.56
C LYS A 19 -3.35 -3.15 0.81
N ILE A 20 -4.27 -2.40 1.43
CA ILE A 20 -4.88 -1.24 0.79
C ILE A 20 -3.90 -0.07 0.67
N ILE A 21 -2.99 0.09 1.63
CA ILE A 21 -1.97 1.15 1.60
C ILE A 21 -1.01 0.96 0.43
N ASN A 22 -0.65 -0.28 0.12
CA ASN A 22 0.27 -0.64 -0.96
C ASN A 22 -0.43 -1.00 -2.27
N GLU A 23 -1.75 -0.94 -2.30
CA GLU A 23 -2.53 -1.14 -3.52
C GLU A 23 -2.19 -0.03 -4.51
N PHE A 24 -2.11 -0.40 -5.82
CA PHE A 24 -1.61 0.50 -6.85
C PHE A 24 -2.38 1.82 -6.95
N ALA A 25 -3.72 1.75 -6.89
CA ALA A 25 -4.56 2.94 -6.95
C ALA A 25 -4.35 3.85 -5.73
N SER A 26 -4.16 3.27 -4.52
CA SER A 26 -3.84 4.03 -3.30
C SER A 26 -2.48 4.72 -3.39
N VAL A 27 -1.49 4.06 -3.97
CA VAL A 27 -0.16 4.62 -4.19
C VAL A 27 -0.22 5.76 -5.21
N CYS A 28 -0.93 5.58 -6.33
CA CYS A 28 -1.13 6.63 -7.34
C CYS A 28 -1.87 7.84 -6.76
N LEU A 29 -2.95 7.62 -6.00
CA LEU A 29 -3.69 8.69 -5.32
C LEU A 29 -2.77 9.51 -4.42
N ARG A 30 -1.90 8.86 -3.66
CA ARG A 30 -0.95 9.55 -2.77
C ARG A 30 0.04 10.41 -3.54
N HIS A 31 0.45 10.00 -4.74
CA HIS A 31 1.27 10.83 -5.64
C HIS A 31 0.48 12.01 -6.19
N ASP A 32 -0.72 11.77 -6.70
CA ASP A 32 -1.58 12.81 -7.30
C ASP A 32 -1.93 13.92 -6.31
N GLU A 33 -2.15 13.55 -5.04
CA GLU A 33 -2.57 14.47 -3.98
C GLU A 33 -1.43 14.91 -3.04
N ASP A 34 -0.17 14.54 -3.33
CA ASP A 34 1.02 14.78 -2.48
C ASP A 34 0.84 14.33 -1.02
N ILE A 35 0.21 13.16 -0.82
CA ILE A 35 -0.03 12.59 0.52
C ILE A 35 1.21 11.83 0.99
N ARG A 36 2.01 12.48 1.81
CA ARG A 36 3.27 11.94 2.33
C ARG A 36 3.05 11.07 3.56
N GLY A 37 3.89 10.05 3.70
CA GLY A 37 3.91 9.21 4.90
C GLY A 37 4.53 9.92 6.12
N LYS A 38 4.59 9.22 7.25
CA LYS A 38 5.22 9.72 8.49
C LYS A 38 6.70 10.08 8.32
N SER A 39 7.38 9.47 7.34
CA SER A 39 8.77 9.78 6.96
C SER A 39 8.91 11.07 6.14
N GLY A 40 7.82 11.71 5.75
CA GLY A 40 7.81 12.88 4.87
C GLY A 40 7.98 12.55 3.38
N SER A 41 8.07 11.27 3.02
CA SER A 41 8.24 10.82 1.62
C SER A 41 6.94 10.28 1.02
N LEU A 42 6.83 10.41 -0.31
CA LEU A 42 5.82 9.70 -1.08
C LEU A 42 6.17 8.20 -1.17
N PRO A 43 5.21 7.29 -1.32
CA PRO A 43 5.51 5.89 -1.55
C PRO A 43 6.15 5.70 -2.92
N ILE A 44 6.99 4.67 -3.05
CA ILE A 44 7.50 4.25 -4.36
C ILE A 44 6.39 3.54 -5.12
N ILE A 45 6.05 4.00 -6.34
CA ILE A 45 4.95 3.45 -7.15
C ILE A 45 5.21 1.98 -7.49
N PHE A 46 6.46 1.64 -7.77
CA PHE A 46 6.88 0.28 -8.09
C PHE A 46 7.97 -0.17 -7.12
N PRO A 47 7.58 -0.68 -5.91
CA PRO A 47 8.56 -1.22 -4.97
C PRO A 47 9.14 -2.55 -5.47
N GLY A 48 10.41 -2.79 -5.16
CA GLY A 48 11.09 -4.02 -5.51
C GLY A 48 12.31 -3.80 -6.41
N THR A 49 12.81 -4.90 -6.96
CA THR A 49 13.96 -4.89 -7.88
C THR A 49 13.51 -5.32 -9.27
N PHE A 50 14.05 -4.69 -10.29
CA PHE A 50 13.71 -4.90 -11.68
C PHE A 50 14.95 -5.27 -12.48
N ASN A 51 14.80 -6.15 -13.44
CA ASN A 51 15.87 -6.47 -14.37
C ASN A 51 15.89 -5.44 -15.51
N ASN A 52 17.08 -5.11 -16.00
CA ASN A 52 17.21 -4.38 -17.25
C ASN A 52 16.83 -5.31 -18.41
N LYS A 53 15.94 -4.85 -19.29
CA LYS A 53 15.55 -5.62 -20.48
C LYS A 53 16.72 -5.84 -21.46
N LEU A 54 17.68 -4.94 -21.45
CA LEU A 54 18.86 -4.98 -22.32
C LEU A 54 19.98 -5.84 -21.73
N ASP A 55 20.05 -5.94 -20.41
CA ASP A 55 21.00 -6.82 -19.70
C ASP A 55 20.35 -7.40 -18.43
N GLU A 56 19.93 -8.66 -18.52
CA GLU A 56 19.25 -9.36 -17.41
C GLU A 56 20.13 -9.52 -16.15
N LYS A 57 21.44 -9.33 -16.25
CA LYS A 57 22.38 -9.39 -15.11
C LYS A 57 22.31 -8.14 -14.25
N GLU A 58 21.75 -7.08 -14.78
CA GLU A 58 21.57 -5.80 -14.07
C GLU A 58 20.26 -5.80 -13.31
N LYS A 59 20.33 -5.44 -12.03
CA LYS A 59 19.15 -5.22 -11.17
C LYS A 59 19.11 -3.80 -10.69
N TYR A 60 17.95 -3.20 -10.86
CA TYR A 60 17.65 -1.82 -10.47
C TYR A 60 16.55 -1.81 -9.42
N ARG A 61 16.53 -0.76 -8.62
CA ARG A 61 15.36 -0.33 -7.86
C ARG A 61 15.01 1.10 -8.25
N LEU A 62 13.76 1.48 -8.02
CA LEU A 62 13.33 2.85 -8.22
C LEU A 62 13.48 3.60 -6.90
N GLU A 63 14.11 4.76 -6.92
CA GLU A 63 14.27 5.66 -5.78
C GLU A 63 13.86 7.08 -6.16
N HIS A 64 13.58 7.92 -5.15
CA HIS A 64 13.39 9.34 -5.38
C HIS A 64 14.74 10.05 -5.36
N ASP A 65 15.00 10.91 -6.35
CA ASP A 65 16.11 11.84 -6.32
C ASP A 65 15.84 12.98 -5.33
N GLU A 66 16.78 13.91 -5.18
CA GLU A 66 16.69 15.07 -4.29
C GLU A 66 15.48 15.98 -4.60
N ASN A 67 14.99 15.94 -5.83
CA ASN A 67 13.83 16.70 -6.31
C ASN A 67 12.51 15.92 -6.19
N GLY A 68 12.55 14.67 -5.68
CA GLY A 68 11.40 13.78 -5.57
C GLY A 68 11.01 13.08 -6.88
N LYS A 69 11.84 13.18 -7.94
CA LYS A 69 11.62 12.47 -9.19
C LYS A 69 12.09 11.01 -9.06
N ILE A 70 11.28 10.09 -9.57
CA ILE A 70 11.63 8.67 -9.56
C ILE A 70 12.71 8.40 -10.61
N GLN A 71 13.79 7.75 -10.17
CA GLN A 71 14.89 7.33 -11.02
C GLN A 71 15.29 5.87 -10.75
N PRO A 72 15.79 5.16 -11.76
CA PRO A 72 16.36 3.84 -11.56
C PRO A 72 17.75 3.95 -10.95
N VAL A 73 17.98 3.20 -9.87
CA VAL A 73 19.28 3.07 -9.19
C VAL A 73 19.78 1.64 -9.39
N LEU A 74 20.98 1.48 -9.91
CA LEU A 74 21.61 0.17 -10.08
C LEU A 74 21.96 -0.40 -8.70
N ILE A 75 21.29 -1.49 -8.33
CA ILE A 75 21.58 -2.17 -7.07
C ILE A 75 22.75 -3.12 -7.22
N TYR A 76 22.78 -3.81 -8.34
CA TYR A 76 23.68 -4.94 -8.49
C TYR A 76 23.84 -5.34 -9.95
N LYS A 77 25.09 -5.49 -10.35
CA LYS A 77 25.45 -6.26 -11.51
C LYS A 77 26.41 -7.37 -11.06
N GLN A 78 26.14 -8.59 -11.49
CA GLN A 78 27.01 -9.70 -11.12
C GLN A 78 28.42 -9.43 -11.64
N PRO A 79 29.46 -9.47 -10.79
CA PRO A 79 30.82 -9.21 -11.24
C PRO A 79 31.21 -10.18 -12.34
N LEU A 80 31.84 -9.66 -13.38
CA LEU A 80 32.47 -10.48 -14.39
C LEU A 80 33.88 -10.82 -13.88
N ILE A 81 34.16 -12.10 -13.74
CA ILE A 81 35.45 -12.60 -13.25
C ILE A 81 36.04 -13.48 -14.33
N GLU A 82 37.18 -13.11 -14.82
CA GLU A 82 37.93 -13.85 -15.84
C GLU A 82 39.35 -14.17 -15.32
N GLU A 83 39.73 -15.42 -15.38
CA GLU A 83 41.11 -15.80 -15.11
C GLU A 83 41.95 -15.51 -16.38
N VAL A 84 42.85 -14.55 -16.28
CA VAL A 84 43.68 -14.11 -17.40
C VAL A 84 45.02 -14.82 -17.48
N GLU A 85 45.54 -15.25 -16.33
CA GLU A 85 46.72 -16.07 -16.15
C GLU A 85 46.55 -16.93 -14.89
N GLU A 86 47.36 -17.94 -14.71
CA GLU A 86 47.34 -18.80 -13.51
C GLU A 86 47.37 -17.93 -12.24
N ASN A 87 46.31 -18.03 -11.43
CA ASN A 87 46.07 -17.23 -10.22
C ASN A 87 45.99 -15.71 -10.40
N LYS A 88 45.73 -15.23 -11.63
CA LYS A 88 45.45 -13.81 -11.91
C LYS A 88 44.05 -13.64 -12.49
N TYR A 89 43.27 -12.82 -11.86
CA TYR A 89 41.87 -12.59 -12.21
C TYR A 89 41.65 -11.14 -12.63
N HIS A 90 40.92 -10.96 -13.73
CA HIS A 90 40.32 -9.69 -14.10
C HIS A 90 38.90 -9.66 -13.55
N ILE A 91 38.58 -8.64 -12.73
CA ILE A 91 37.25 -8.50 -12.09
C ILE A 91 36.68 -7.16 -12.51
N GLN A 92 35.55 -7.20 -13.21
CA GLN A 92 34.79 -6.02 -13.58
C GLN A 92 33.53 -5.96 -12.71
N ILE A 93 33.34 -4.81 -12.03
CA ILE A 93 32.16 -4.54 -11.22
C ILE A 93 31.57 -3.20 -11.69
N GLU A 94 30.28 -3.16 -11.89
CA GLU A 94 29.56 -1.95 -12.29
C GLU A 94 28.76 -1.42 -11.12
N PHE A 95 28.83 -0.10 -10.92
CA PHE A 95 28.16 0.62 -9.85
C PHE A 95 27.34 1.78 -10.41
N ASP A 96 26.38 2.23 -9.63
CA ASP A 96 25.65 3.47 -9.89
C ASP A 96 26.58 4.68 -9.73
N ASP A 97 26.41 5.69 -10.58
CA ASP A 97 27.25 6.90 -10.59
C ASP A 97 26.91 7.86 -9.41
N SER A 98 25.86 7.58 -8.64
CA SER A 98 25.54 8.31 -7.41
C SER A 98 26.45 7.96 -6.22
N LEU A 99 27.19 6.83 -6.31
CA LEU A 99 28.09 6.41 -5.25
C LEU A 99 29.42 7.17 -5.32
N SER A 100 29.92 7.55 -4.15
CA SER A 100 31.28 8.11 -4.03
C SER A 100 32.36 7.06 -4.26
N GLU A 101 33.56 7.49 -4.65
CA GLU A 101 34.69 6.57 -4.85
C GLU A 101 35.02 5.74 -3.61
N ASP A 102 34.89 6.30 -2.42
CA ASP A 102 35.11 5.57 -1.16
C ASP A 102 34.07 4.48 -0.91
N GLU A 103 32.80 4.74 -1.23
CA GLU A 103 31.74 3.75 -1.15
C GLU A 103 31.94 2.64 -2.18
N ILE A 104 32.29 3.01 -3.44
CA ILE A 104 32.62 2.06 -4.49
C ILE A 104 33.75 1.14 -4.06
N LEU A 105 34.85 1.68 -3.54
CA LEU A 105 35.99 0.89 -3.05
C LEU A 105 35.58 -0.06 -1.92
N LYS A 106 34.79 0.40 -0.96
CA LYS A 106 34.32 -0.42 0.15
C LYS A 106 33.46 -1.59 -0.34
N ILE A 107 32.50 -1.30 -1.20
CA ILE A 107 31.59 -2.32 -1.75
C ILE A 107 32.34 -3.29 -2.65
N SER A 108 33.25 -2.79 -3.51
CA SER A 108 34.12 -3.62 -4.38
C SER A 108 34.91 -4.63 -3.55
N ASN A 109 35.58 -4.17 -2.50
CA ASN A 109 36.35 -5.04 -1.64
C ASN A 109 35.50 -6.14 -1.00
N GLN A 110 34.27 -5.84 -0.59
CA GLN A 110 33.35 -6.84 -0.05
C GLN A 110 32.92 -7.87 -1.11
N ILE A 111 32.63 -7.43 -2.33
CA ILE A 111 32.23 -8.31 -3.44
C ILE A 111 33.40 -9.20 -3.83
N ILE A 112 34.58 -8.62 -4.05
CA ILE A 112 35.79 -9.35 -4.44
C ILE A 112 36.12 -10.41 -3.38
N SER A 113 36.12 -10.03 -2.11
CA SER A 113 36.39 -10.95 -1.01
C SER A 113 35.44 -12.14 -0.99
N LYS A 114 34.14 -11.86 -1.21
CA LYS A 114 33.11 -12.90 -1.24
C LYS A 114 33.28 -13.85 -2.44
N GLU A 115 33.56 -13.32 -3.61
CA GLU A 115 33.73 -14.12 -4.82
C GLU A 115 35.03 -14.90 -4.80
N MET A 116 36.14 -14.33 -4.31
CA MET A 116 37.42 -15.07 -4.12
C MET A 116 37.24 -16.21 -3.15
N ASN A 117 36.57 -16.01 -2.01
CA ASN A 117 36.26 -17.06 -1.06
C ASN A 117 35.42 -18.20 -1.67
N ARG A 118 34.44 -17.88 -2.53
CA ARG A 118 33.62 -18.87 -3.25
C ARG A 118 34.46 -19.72 -4.19
N ASN A 119 35.49 -19.13 -4.80
CA ASN A 119 36.42 -19.82 -5.70
C ASN A 119 37.59 -20.44 -4.96
N GLY A 120 37.54 -20.51 -3.63
CA GLY A 120 38.59 -21.20 -2.81
C GLY A 120 39.86 -20.35 -2.60
N VAL A 121 39.89 -19.10 -3.05
CA VAL A 121 41.05 -18.19 -2.91
C VAL A 121 40.99 -17.52 -1.55
N LYS A 122 41.85 -17.89 -0.63
CA LYS A 122 41.87 -17.38 0.76
C LYS A 122 42.68 -16.09 0.93
N ARG A 123 43.59 -15.79 0.05
CA ARG A 123 44.42 -14.57 0.06
C ARG A 123 44.60 -14.07 -1.36
N TYR A 124 44.46 -12.76 -1.55
CA TYR A 124 44.67 -12.09 -2.83
C TYR A 124 45.17 -10.67 -2.57
N ASP A 125 45.96 -10.16 -3.52
CA ASP A 125 46.42 -8.76 -3.53
C ASP A 125 45.84 -8.06 -4.77
N MET A 126 45.28 -6.86 -4.57
CA MET A 126 44.85 -6.01 -5.69
C MET A 126 46.05 -5.30 -6.28
N VAL A 127 46.36 -5.58 -7.54
CA VAL A 127 47.52 -5.01 -8.24
C VAL A 127 47.16 -3.65 -8.85
N ASN A 128 45.99 -3.55 -9.48
CA ASN A 128 45.51 -2.31 -10.11
C ASN A 128 44.00 -2.21 -10.01
N SER A 129 43.46 -0.99 -9.84
CA SER A 129 42.05 -0.68 -10.00
C SER A 129 41.88 0.53 -10.92
N THR A 130 40.96 0.46 -11.86
CA THR A 130 40.61 1.58 -12.73
C THR A 130 39.11 1.80 -12.70
N PHE A 131 38.70 3.08 -12.64
CA PHE A 131 37.28 3.46 -12.71
C PHE A 131 37.00 4.03 -14.09
N LYS A 132 35.93 3.57 -14.71
CA LYS A 132 35.45 4.08 -15.98
C LYS A 132 33.97 4.38 -15.88
N LYS A 133 33.58 5.61 -16.16
CA LYS A 133 32.18 5.97 -16.28
C LYS A 133 31.62 5.43 -17.60
N ILE A 134 30.56 4.62 -17.51
CA ILE A 134 29.87 4.05 -18.67
C ILE A 134 28.42 4.57 -18.58
N ASN A 135 27.94 5.23 -19.62
CA ASN A 135 26.53 5.56 -19.74
C ASN A 135 25.83 4.38 -20.39
N SER A 136 24.96 3.71 -19.65
CA SER A 136 24.11 2.64 -20.18
C SER A 136 22.66 3.12 -20.26
N GLU A 137 21.98 2.74 -21.34
CA GLU A 137 20.55 2.91 -21.42
C GLU A 137 19.89 1.89 -20.47
N VAL A 138 18.98 2.40 -19.64
CA VAL A 138 18.22 1.59 -18.70
C VAL A 138 16.81 1.39 -19.22
N ASN A 139 16.46 0.14 -19.51
CA ASN A 139 15.10 -0.23 -19.94
C ASN A 139 14.55 -1.29 -18.98
N LEU A 140 13.83 -0.83 -17.96
CA LEU A 140 13.30 -1.69 -16.92
C LEU A 140 12.02 -2.41 -17.39
N LEU A 141 11.98 -3.73 -17.19
CA LEU A 141 10.77 -4.52 -17.33
C LEU A 141 10.04 -4.55 -15.98
N ILE A 142 8.90 -3.87 -15.91
CA ILE A 142 8.06 -3.84 -14.72
C ILE A 142 6.81 -4.66 -14.98
N ASN A 143 6.76 -5.86 -14.39
CA ASN A 143 5.57 -6.68 -14.38
C ASN A 143 4.94 -6.60 -12.99
N ARG A 144 3.67 -6.22 -12.91
CA ARG A 144 2.92 -6.16 -11.66
C ARG A 144 1.58 -6.86 -11.82
N GLU A 145 1.33 -7.80 -10.95
CA GLU A 145 -0.01 -8.36 -10.74
C GLU A 145 -0.75 -7.44 -9.75
N VAL A 146 -1.93 -6.98 -10.14
CA VAL A 146 -2.81 -6.19 -9.29
C VAL A 146 -3.96 -7.07 -8.84
N ALA A 147 -3.91 -7.57 -7.61
CA ALA A 147 -4.98 -8.32 -7.00
C ALA A 147 -5.92 -7.36 -6.25
N THR A 148 -6.92 -6.82 -6.95
CA THR A 148 -7.90 -5.90 -6.35
C THR A 148 -8.70 -6.54 -5.22
N SER A 149 -8.84 -7.87 -5.21
CA SER A 149 -9.52 -8.63 -4.16
C SER A 149 -8.83 -8.52 -2.79
N ASP A 150 -7.51 -8.31 -2.77
CA ASP A 150 -6.75 -8.21 -1.52
C ASP A 150 -7.11 -6.95 -0.71
N SER A 151 -7.61 -5.91 -1.35
CA SER A 151 -8.06 -4.69 -0.66
C SER A 151 -9.44 -4.83 -0.02
N PHE A 152 -10.27 -5.81 -0.45
CA PHE A 152 -11.64 -5.97 0.05
C PHE A 152 -11.70 -6.29 1.54
N ILE A 153 -10.71 -7.02 2.07
CA ILE A 153 -10.66 -7.26 3.50
C ILE A 153 -10.40 -5.98 4.31
N SER A 154 -9.65 -5.03 3.75
CA SER A 154 -9.45 -3.72 4.38
C SER A 154 -10.73 -2.88 4.36
N ILE A 155 -11.50 -2.95 3.26
CA ILE A 155 -12.81 -2.32 3.14
C ILE A 155 -13.78 -2.92 4.19
N LEU A 156 -13.81 -4.25 4.29
CA LEU A 156 -14.62 -4.96 5.27
C LEU A 156 -14.26 -4.55 6.70
N LYS A 157 -12.96 -4.47 7.02
CA LYS A 157 -12.47 -4.02 8.33
C LYS A 157 -12.95 -2.61 8.66
N MET A 158 -12.78 -1.64 7.73
CA MET A 158 -13.21 -0.26 7.95
C MET A 158 -14.70 -0.17 8.22
N ALA A 159 -15.53 -0.88 7.44
CA ALA A 159 -16.98 -0.91 7.62
C ALA A 159 -17.37 -1.56 8.96
N TYR A 160 -16.77 -2.70 9.29
CA TYR A 160 -17.02 -3.42 10.54
C TYR A 160 -16.68 -2.59 11.78
N GLU A 161 -15.48 -2.00 11.81
CA GLU A 161 -15.02 -1.18 12.94
C GLU A 161 -15.90 0.06 13.13
N PHE A 162 -16.34 0.67 12.02
CA PHE A 162 -17.24 1.81 12.08
C PHE A 162 -18.63 1.42 12.62
N ALA A 163 -19.18 0.27 12.20
CA ALA A 163 -20.44 -0.23 12.72
C ALA A 163 -20.33 -0.63 14.20
N ALA A 164 -19.29 -1.38 14.58
CA ALA A 164 -19.06 -1.82 15.96
C ALA A 164 -18.88 -0.64 16.93
N SER A 165 -18.38 0.48 16.46
CA SER A 165 -18.19 1.69 17.28
C SER A 165 -19.45 2.56 17.40
N ASN A 166 -20.42 2.41 16.49
CA ASN A 166 -21.55 3.35 16.38
C ASN A 166 -22.94 2.69 16.56
N ILE A 167 -23.02 1.37 16.43
CA ILE A 167 -24.30 0.63 16.50
C ILE A 167 -24.28 -0.30 17.71
N ILE A 168 -25.15 -0.02 18.68
CA ILE A 168 -25.26 -0.83 19.90
C ILE A 168 -25.78 -2.22 19.57
N GLY A 169 -25.14 -3.26 20.11
CA GLY A 169 -25.54 -4.66 19.91
C GLY A 169 -25.09 -5.25 18.56
N TYR A 170 -24.47 -4.46 17.67
CA TYR A 170 -24.04 -4.95 16.36
C TYR A 170 -23.06 -6.12 16.46
N VAL A 171 -22.14 -6.09 17.41
CA VAL A 171 -21.11 -7.13 17.58
C VAL A 171 -21.67 -8.50 18.00
N ASP A 172 -22.91 -8.54 18.46
CA ASP A 172 -23.60 -9.76 18.88
C ASP A 172 -24.43 -10.38 17.73
N ASP A 173 -24.54 -9.68 16.59
CA ASP A 173 -25.20 -10.20 15.39
C ASP A 173 -24.38 -11.35 14.77
N GLU A 174 -25.07 -12.40 14.28
CA GLU A 174 -24.42 -13.59 13.71
C GLU A 174 -23.51 -13.27 12.52
N LYS A 175 -23.91 -12.30 11.68
CA LYS A 175 -23.09 -11.87 10.55
C LYS A 175 -21.90 -11.03 10.99
N ALA A 176 -22.06 -10.18 12.01
CA ALA A 176 -20.95 -9.44 12.59
C ALA A 176 -19.92 -10.39 13.21
N ILE A 177 -20.35 -11.47 13.87
CA ILE A 177 -19.47 -12.52 14.38
C ILE A 177 -18.72 -13.22 13.24
N ALA A 178 -19.41 -13.56 12.13
CA ALA A 178 -18.78 -14.15 10.95
C ALA A 178 -17.74 -13.20 10.32
N ILE A 179 -18.03 -11.91 10.22
CA ILE A 179 -17.08 -10.89 9.74
C ILE A 179 -15.87 -10.81 10.67
N ALA A 180 -16.07 -10.80 11.99
CA ALA A 180 -14.98 -10.77 12.96
C ALA A 180 -14.04 -11.99 12.81
N ASP A 181 -14.60 -13.18 12.54
CA ASP A 181 -13.83 -14.39 12.27
C ASP A 181 -13.00 -14.26 10.99
N VAL A 182 -13.59 -13.77 9.89
CA VAL A 182 -12.87 -13.49 8.62
C VAL A 182 -11.72 -12.50 8.82
N LEU A 183 -11.96 -11.42 9.56
CA LEU A 183 -10.94 -10.41 9.86
C LEU A 183 -9.82 -10.98 10.74
N SER A 184 -10.16 -11.74 11.78
CA SER A 184 -9.18 -12.33 12.70
C SER A 184 -8.21 -13.30 12.00
N LYS A 185 -8.71 -14.03 11.00
CA LYS A 185 -7.95 -14.98 10.18
C LYS A 185 -7.27 -14.33 8.97
N ALA A 186 -7.53 -13.05 8.72
CA ALA A 186 -7.14 -12.34 7.51
C ALA A 186 -7.50 -13.11 6.22
N SER A 187 -8.74 -13.64 6.17
CA SER A 187 -9.22 -14.48 5.07
C SER A 187 -9.72 -13.65 3.89
N TYR A 188 -8.81 -13.32 2.95
CA TYR A 188 -9.11 -12.44 1.81
C TYR A 188 -10.24 -12.95 0.92
N LEU A 189 -10.28 -14.25 0.64
CA LEU A 189 -11.31 -14.84 -0.20
C LEU A 189 -12.70 -14.76 0.45
N ASN A 190 -12.79 -14.99 1.75
CA ASN A 190 -14.06 -14.93 2.45
C ASN A 190 -14.57 -13.48 2.61
N ALA A 191 -13.69 -12.48 2.53
CA ALA A 191 -14.12 -11.08 2.53
C ALA A 191 -15.00 -10.73 1.31
N LEU A 192 -14.83 -11.44 0.18
CA LEU A 192 -15.64 -11.25 -1.04
C LEU A 192 -17.12 -11.57 -0.84
N GLU A 193 -17.49 -12.34 0.17
CA GLU A 193 -18.89 -12.65 0.49
C GLU A 193 -19.64 -11.44 1.07
N PHE A 194 -18.91 -10.47 1.61
CA PHE A 194 -19.46 -9.32 2.34
C PHE A 194 -19.31 -8.02 1.59
N VAL A 195 -18.33 -7.92 0.69
CA VAL A 195 -17.97 -6.68 0.00
C VAL A 195 -18.28 -6.77 -1.49
N HIS A 196 -19.03 -5.81 -1.99
CA HIS A 196 -19.41 -5.71 -3.39
C HIS A 196 -18.90 -4.42 -4.00
N MET A 197 -18.33 -4.52 -5.19
CA MET A 197 -17.88 -3.38 -6.00
C MET A 197 -18.90 -3.08 -7.09
N GLY A 198 -18.94 -1.87 -7.61
CA GLY A 198 -19.80 -1.52 -8.74
C GLY A 198 -21.18 -1.00 -8.34
N VAL A 199 -21.31 -0.45 -7.14
CA VAL A 199 -22.52 0.29 -6.74
C VAL A 199 -22.75 1.45 -7.70
N ASN A 200 -24.02 1.70 -8.08
CA ASN A 200 -24.35 2.82 -8.94
C ASN A 200 -24.00 4.14 -8.25
N SER A 201 -22.95 4.80 -8.72
CA SER A 201 -22.44 6.03 -8.10
C SER A 201 -23.41 7.22 -8.19
N ARG A 202 -24.37 7.21 -9.15
CA ARG A 202 -25.30 8.33 -9.35
C ARG A 202 -26.18 8.59 -8.14
N ASP A 203 -26.56 7.54 -7.41
CA ASP A 203 -27.38 7.67 -6.20
C ASP A 203 -26.65 8.35 -5.04
N PHE A 204 -25.31 8.46 -5.17
CA PHE A 204 -24.43 9.04 -4.15
C PHE A 204 -23.74 10.34 -4.60
N ASP A 205 -24.16 10.89 -5.75
CA ASP A 205 -23.58 12.12 -6.32
C ASP A 205 -23.61 13.29 -5.34
N ILE A 206 -24.63 13.36 -4.48
CA ILE A 206 -24.75 14.40 -3.46
C ILE A 206 -23.55 14.38 -2.49
N PHE A 207 -23.09 13.19 -2.08
CA PHE A 207 -21.93 13.08 -1.19
C PHE A 207 -20.65 13.51 -1.88
N TYR A 208 -20.41 13.04 -3.11
CA TYR A 208 -19.23 13.43 -3.88
C TYR A 208 -19.13 14.93 -4.16
N LYS A 209 -20.29 15.58 -4.39
CA LYS A 209 -20.33 17.03 -4.63
C LYS A 209 -20.15 17.82 -3.35
N SER A 210 -20.72 17.33 -2.24
CA SER A 210 -20.71 18.03 -0.96
C SER A 210 -19.42 17.88 -0.16
N ILE A 211 -18.71 16.76 -0.33
CA ILE A 211 -17.46 16.45 0.38
C ILE A 211 -16.37 15.99 -0.61
N PRO A 212 -15.98 16.88 -1.54
CA PRO A 212 -14.91 16.57 -2.49
C PRO A 212 -13.60 16.28 -1.74
N GLU A 213 -12.70 15.56 -2.38
CA GLU A 213 -11.37 15.22 -1.84
C GLU A 213 -11.42 14.56 -0.45
N SER A 214 -12.39 13.66 -0.24
CA SER A 214 -12.55 12.96 1.02
C SER A 214 -12.81 11.47 0.79
N HIS A 215 -12.31 10.63 1.70
CA HIS A 215 -12.85 9.30 1.92
C HIS A 215 -14.07 9.41 2.83
N PHE A 216 -15.08 8.58 2.62
CA PHE A 216 -16.22 8.54 3.53
C PHE A 216 -16.79 7.13 3.72
N ILE A 217 -17.41 6.90 4.87
CA ILE A 217 -18.15 5.68 5.17
C ILE A 217 -19.55 6.07 5.60
N ILE A 218 -20.56 5.53 4.93
CA ILE A 218 -21.98 5.73 5.29
C ILE A 218 -22.49 4.43 5.89
N LEU A 219 -23.03 4.49 7.12
CA LEU A 219 -23.83 3.41 7.71
C LEU A 219 -25.30 3.74 7.56
N ASN A 220 -26.07 2.80 7.06
CA ASN A 220 -27.52 2.90 7.01
C ASN A 220 -28.16 1.51 6.96
N VAL A 221 -29.47 1.46 7.16
CA VAL A 221 -30.28 0.27 6.91
C VAL A 221 -30.77 0.32 5.47
N PHE A 222 -30.43 -0.70 4.70
CA PHE A 222 -30.87 -0.89 3.33
C PHE A 222 -31.69 -2.17 3.27
N ASP A 223 -32.97 -2.06 2.90
CA ASP A 223 -33.91 -3.20 2.83
C ASP A 223 -33.93 -4.06 4.12
N GLY A 224 -33.92 -3.43 5.28
CA GLY A 224 -33.95 -4.09 6.58
C GLY A 224 -32.61 -4.64 7.09
N VAL A 225 -31.53 -4.46 6.33
CA VAL A 225 -30.18 -4.95 6.68
C VAL A 225 -29.25 -3.77 6.94
N LEU A 226 -28.49 -3.80 8.03
CA LEU A 226 -27.43 -2.83 8.25
C LEU A 226 -26.35 -3.04 7.19
N GLY A 227 -26.03 -1.99 6.47
CA GLY A 227 -25.00 -1.96 5.48
C GLY A 227 -24.09 -0.75 5.60
N ALA A 228 -22.95 -0.82 4.97
CA ALA A 228 -22.05 0.31 4.79
C ALA A 228 -21.78 0.56 3.33
N LEU A 229 -21.62 1.85 2.99
CA LEU A 229 -20.99 2.29 1.75
C LEU A 229 -19.65 2.90 2.10
N VAL A 230 -18.59 2.35 1.55
CA VAL A 230 -17.22 2.83 1.74
C VAL A 230 -16.76 3.45 0.44
N SER A 231 -16.51 4.75 0.45
CA SER A 231 -15.94 5.48 -0.68
C SER A 231 -14.50 5.85 -0.39
N LEU A 232 -13.63 5.36 -1.22
CA LEU A 232 -12.24 5.79 -1.27
C LEU A 232 -12.06 6.70 -2.48
N HIS A 233 -11.76 7.97 -2.23
CA HIS A 233 -11.64 9.01 -3.25
C HIS A 233 -10.76 8.55 -4.42
N LYS A 234 -11.25 8.66 -5.65
CA LYS A 234 -10.60 8.22 -6.90
C LYS A 234 -10.23 6.73 -6.98
N ILE A 235 -10.49 5.92 -5.92
CA ILE A 235 -10.16 4.49 -5.90
C ILE A 235 -11.40 3.66 -6.18
N GLY A 236 -12.50 3.88 -5.44
CA GLY A 236 -13.71 3.11 -5.65
C GLY A 236 -14.79 3.32 -4.61
N LEU A 237 -15.99 2.83 -4.93
CA LEU A 237 -17.15 2.77 -4.06
C LEU A 237 -17.51 1.30 -3.83
N TYR A 238 -17.66 0.92 -2.59
CA TYR A 238 -17.90 -0.43 -2.14
C TYR A 238 -19.13 -0.48 -1.25
N ALA A 239 -19.99 -1.48 -1.45
CA ALA A 239 -21.07 -1.82 -0.55
C ALA A 239 -20.68 -2.99 0.34
N VAL A 240 -20.99 -2.91 1.62
CA VAL A 240 -20.69 -3.95 2.60
C VAL A 240 -21.96 -4.34 3.32
N LYS A 241 -22.32 -5.64 3.28
CA LYS A 241 -23.43 -6.19 4.04
C LYS A 241 -22.94 -6.54 5.45
N LEU A 242 -23.40 -5.82 6.47
CA LEU A 242 -22.86 -5.87 7.84
C LEU A 242 -23.68 -6.73 8.78
N SER A 243 -25.01 -6.80 8.63
CA SER A 243 -25.84 -7.57 9.55
C SER A 243 -26.66 -8.68 8.88
N SER A 244 -27.19 -9.57 9.70
CA SER A 244 -28.26 -10.49 9.31
C SER A 244 -29.57 -9.73 9.09
N GLU A 245 -30.56 -10.38 8.48
CA GLU A 245 -31.92 -9.84 8.31
C GLU A 245 -32.69 -9.85 9.65
N SER A 246 -32.26 -10.65 10.59
CA SER A 246 -32.85 -10.74 11.94
C SER A 246 -32.35 -9.66 12.91
N PHE A 247 -31.34 -8.89 12.51
CA PHE A 247 -30.78 -7.84 13.35
C PHE A 247 -31.76 -6.66 13.49
N VAL A 248 -32.35 -6.53 14.65
CA VAL A 248 -33.31 -5.46 14.97
C VAL A 248 -32.57 -4.27 15.52
N ILE A 249 -32.61 -3.16 14.77
CA ILE A 249 -32.08 -1.89 15.23
C ILE A 249 -33.26 -1.11 15.89
N ASP A 250 -33.21 -0.94 17.19
CA ASP A 250 -34.20 -0.14 17.93
C ASP A 250 -34.35 1.24 17.28
N ASN A 251 -35.49 1.54 16.76
CA ASN A 251 -36.07 2.80 16.19
C ASN A 251 -35.26 4.10 16.23
N LYS A 252 -33.92 4.03 16.27
CA LYS A 252 -33.03 5.19 16.20
C LYS A 252 -32.53 5.38 14.78
N PRO A 253 -32.40 6.62 14.32
CA PRO A 253 -31.83 6.89 13.00
C PRO A 253 -30.43 6.28 12.94
N THR A 254 -30.28 5.22 12.15
CA THR A 254 -29.03 4.48 12.01
C THR A 254 -28.03 5.15 11.09
N PHE A 255 -28.48 6.16 10.33
CA PHE A 255 -27.58 6.86 9.43
C PHE A 255 -26.46 7.56 10.19
N LYS A 256 -25.25 7.14 9.87
CA LYS A 256 -23.99 7.77 10.29
C LYS A 256 -23.09 7.91 9.09
N ILE A 257 -22.45 9.05 8.97
CA ILE A 257 -21.41 9.26 7.98
C ILE A 257 -20.10 9.63 8.68
N LEU A 258 -19.04 8.90 8.38
CA LEU A 258 -17.67 9.28 8.69
C LEU A 258 -17.08 9.96 7.46
N ILE A 259 -16.52 11.14 7.63
CA ILE A 259 -15.84 11.92 6.59
C ILE A 259 -14.37 12.04 7.00
N ASN A 260 -13.47 11.62 6.13
CA ASN A 260 -12.03 11.73 6.33
C ASN A 260 -11.41 12.48 5.14
N PRO A 261 -11.16 13.79 5.28
CA PRO A 261 -10.54 14.59 4.23
C PRO A 261 -9.14 14.09 3.88
N LEU A 262 -8.78 14.13 2.60
CA LEU A 262 -7.43 13.73 2.14
C LEU A 262 -6.34 14.62 2.73
N LYS A 263 -6.65 15.91 2.86
CA LYS A 263 -5.76 16.92 3.44
C LYS A 263 -6.39 17.45 4.73
N GLY A 264 -5.92 16.97 5.85
CA GLY A 264 -6.43 17.38 7.16
C GLY A 264 -6.02 16.42 8.26
N ALA A 265 -6.12 16.88 9.49
CA ALA A 265 -5.69 16.11 10.67
C ALA A 265 -6.84 15.39 11.39
N SER A 266 -8.10 15.66 11.04
CA SER A 266 -9.25 15.15 11.77
C SER A 266 -10.35 14.64 10.84
N PHE A 267 -10.92 13.50 11.21
CA PHE A 267 -12.16 13.01 10.65
C PHE A 267 -13.34 13.52 11.49
N GLU A 268 -14.54 13.50 10.91
CA GLU A 268 -15.78 13.79 11.62
C GLU A 268 -16.83 12.70 11.39
N ILE A 269 -17.71 12.54 12.38
CA ILE A 269 -18.82 11.58 12.32
C ILE A 269 -20.12 12.38 12.51
N LEU A 270 -21.01 12.30 11.54
CA LEU A 270 -22.23 13.09 11.49
C LEU A 270 -23.45 12.19 11.34
N SER A 271 -24.59 12.67 11.85
CA SER A 271 -25.93 12.19 11.45
C SER A 271 -26.31 12.76 10.08
N MET A 272 -27.35 12.20 9.45
CA MET A 272 -27.88 12.75 8.19
C MET A 272 -28.25 14.23 8.32
N LYS A 273 -28.91 14.61 9.42
CA LYS A 273 -29.31 16.01 9.65
C LYS A 273 -28.09 16.92 9.69
N GLU A 274 -27.07 16.57 10.47
CA GLU A 274 -25.85 17.37 10.59
C GLU A 274 -25.10 17.46 9.24
N PHE A 275 -25.08 16.37 8.48
CA PHE A 275 -24.50 16.38 7.14
C PHE A 275 -25.22 17.34 6.20
N VAL A 276 -26.56 17.26 6.13
CA VAL A 276 -27.38 18.15 5.30
C VAL A 276 -27.20 19.61 5.70
N ASP A 277 -27.26 19.89 7.01
CA ASP A 277 -27.12 21.26 7.53
C ASP A 277 -25.74 21.87 7.24
N ARG A 278 -24.68 21.06 7.24
CA ARG A 278 -23.31 21.55 7.07
C ARG A 278 -22.84 21.61 5.62
N TYR A 279 -23.19 20.61 4.83
CA TYR A 279 -22.57 20.36 3.53
C TYR A 279 -23.53 20.52 2.34
N VAL A 280 -24.84 20.40 2.56
CA VAL A 280 -25.83 20.49 1.47
C VAL A 280 -26.49 21.85 1.43
N LEU A 281 -26.91 22.38 2.58
CA LEU A 281 -27.65 23.65 2.65
C LEU A 281 -26.75 24.90 2.70
N LYS A 282 -25.45 24.73 2.91
CA LYS A 282 -24.47 25.82 2.93
C LYS A 282 -23.69 25.98 1.62
N SER A 283 -23.82 25.03 0.71
CA SER A 283 -23.27 25.08 -0.64
C SER A 283 -24.29 25.77 -1.59
#